data_be91e423f8a649e9f20fa4db783393ff
#
_entry.id   be91e423f8a649e9f20fa4db783393ff
#
_cell.length_a   1.000
_cell.length_b   1.000
_cell.length_c   1.000
_cell.angle_alpha   90.00
_cell.angle_beta   90.00
_cell.angle_gamma   90.00
#
_symmetry.space_group_name_H-M   'P 1'
#
loop_
_entity.id
_entity.type
_entity.pdbx_description
1 polymer ?
#
loop_
_entity_poly.entity_id
_entity_poly.type
_entity_poly.pdbx_seq_one_letter_code
_entity_poly.pdbx_strand_id
1 'polypeptide(L)'
;MKLSHPVVDLCIVCSNFEESLTFYRDILGFEVVLDIDIPEDLATGIGLAPQGFRQVRLQAGETLIKLMEIASPPPQRTSQFAAGVRWLTFFVPDVQAECAALKAKGVEFLSEPMAAPDTPGVVCTLDPDGILIELVQR
;
A
#
# COMPACT_ATOMS: atom_id res chain seq x y z
N MET A 1 24.98 -0.71 5.65
CA MET A 1 24.25 0.57 5.74
C MET A 1 23.77 0.76 7.18
N LYS A 2 23.94 1.96 7.73
CA LYS A 2 23.44 2.30 9.08
C LYS A 2 22.18 3.17 8.92
N LEU A 3 21.06 2.69 9.43
CA LEU A 3 19.80 3.43 9.39
C LEU A 3 19.76 4.46 10.54
N SER A 4 19.26 5.65 10.26
CA SER A 4 18.97 6.68 11.25
C SER A 4 17.57 6.56 11.85
N HIS A 5 16.68 5.83 11.17
CA HIS A 5 15.30 5.56 11.57
C HIS A 5 14.97 4.08 11.33
N PRO A 6 14.26 3.41 12.25
CA PRO A 6 14.03 1.95 12.18
C PRO A 6 12.93 1.51 11.21
N VAL A 7 12.31 2.43 10.49
CA VAL A 7 11.23 2.12 9.54
C VAL A 7 11.67 2.33 8.09
N VAL A 8 10.96 1.69 7.19
CA VAL A 8 11.11 1.83 5.74
C VAL A 8 9.79 2.34 5.18
N ASP A 9 9.85 3.46 4.46
CA ASP A 9 8.70 3.96 3.72
C ASP A 9 8.58 3.26 2.36
N LEU A 10 7.37 3.14 1.87
CA LEU A 10 7.06 2.51 0.59
C LEU A 10 6.45 3.53 -0.36
N CYS A 11 6.87 3.51 -1.62
CA CYS A 11 6.24 4.28 -2.67
C CYS A 11 5.55 3.35 -3.67
N ILE A 12 4.29 3.66 -3.98
CA ILE A 12 3.44 2.92 -4.90
C ILE A 12 3.12 3.82 -6.09
N VAL A 13 3.45 3.35 -7.28
CA VAL A 13 3.03 3.99 -8.53
C VAL A 13 1.62 3.50 -8.85
N CYS A 14 0.67 4.42 -8.93
CA CYS A 14 -0.74 4.08 -9.11
C CYS A 14 -1.10 4.06 -10.60
N SER A 15 -1.79 3.02 -11.06
CA SER A 15 -2.41 3.01 -12.39
C SER A 15 -3.62 3.93 -12.44
N ASN A 16 -4.36 4.03 -11.33
CA ASN A 16 -5.43 4.98 -11.07
C ASN A 16 -5.24 5.56 -9.67
N PHE A 17 -4.75 6.79 -9.60
CA PHE A 17 -4.40 7.45 -8.34
C PHE A 17 -5.59 7.59 -7.39
N GLU A 18 -6.76 8.00 -7.90
CA GLU A 18 -7.94 8.23 -7.06
C GLU A 18 -8.49 6.92 -6.45
N GLU A 19 -8.43 5.82 -7.19
CA GLU A 19 -8.80 4.50 -6.64
C GLU A 19 -7.84 4.08 -5.54
N SER A 20 -6.54 4.24 -5.75
CA SER A 20 -5.53 3.91 -4.74
C SER A 20 -5.64 4.81 -3.52
N LEU A 21 -5.84 6.12 -3.70
CA LEU A 21 -6.04 7.06 -2.58
C LEU A 21 -7.30 6.69 -1.77
N THR A 22 -8.40 6.39 -2.44
CA THR A 22 -9.64 5.93 -1.79
C THR A 22 -9.40 4.65 -0.99
N PHE A 23 -8.69 3.68 -1.57
CA PHE A 23 -8.38 2.43 -0.89
C PHE A 23 -7.57 2.64 0.39
N TYR A 24 -6.43 3.33 0.31
CA TYR A 24 -5.55 3.50 1.46
C TYR A 24 -6.10 4.49 2.50
N ARG A 25 -6.73 5.60 2.07
CA ARG A 25 -7.28 6.62 2.96
C ARG A 25 -8.63 6.23 3.54
N ASP A 26 -9.61 5.87 2.69
CA ASP A 26 -11.01 5.76 3.12
C ASP A 26 -11.36 4.32 3.53
N ILE A 27 -10.83 3.32 2.84
CA ILE A 27 -11.10 1.91 3.13
C ILE A 27 -10.20 1.42 4.26
N LEU A 28 -8.86 1.55 4.13
CA LEU A 28 -7.92 1.14 5.18
C LEU A 28 -7.84 2.15 6.34
N GLY A 29 -8.25 3.42 6.12
CA GLY A 29 -8.35 4.44 7.16
C GLY A 29 -7.02 5.13 7.50
N PHE A 30 -6.05 5.15 6.59
CA PHE A 30 -4.78 5.83 6.83
C PHE A 30 -4.90 7.33 6.62
N GLU A 31 -4.34 8.12 7.54
CA GLU A 31 -4.37 9.58 7.48
C GLU A 31 -3.38 10.12 6.44
N VAL A 32 -3.82 11.07 5.61
CA VAL A 32 -2.92 11.84 4.73
C VAL A 32 -2.15 12.83 5.56
N VAL A 33 -0.83 12.69 5.60
CA VAL A 33 0.08 13.56 6.37
C VAL A 33 0.87 14.53 5.51
N LEU A 34 0.94 14.30 4.21
CA LEU A 34 1.62 15.19 3.28
C LEU A 34 1.10 14.98 1.85
N ASP A 35 0.97 16.09 1.12
CA ASP A 35 0.60 16.14 -0.30
C ASP A 35 1.50 17.16 -0.99
N ILE A 36 2.40 16.70 -1.85
CA ILE A 36 3.44 17.53 -2.47
C ILE A 36 3.67 17.17 -3.93
N ASP A 37 4.14 18.14 -4.69
CA ASP A 37 4.67 17.93 -6.03
C ASP A 37 6.17 17.69 -5.99
N ILE A 38 6.61 16.63 -6.67
CA ILE A 38 8.03 16.34 -6.91
C ILE A 38 8.37 16.87 -8.30
N PRO A 39 9.25 17.90 -8.38
CA PRO A 39 9.58 18.51 -9.66
C PRO A 39 10.34 17.55 -10.57
N GLU A 40 10.20 17.77 -11.88
CA GLU A 40 10.74 16.87 -12.92
C GLU A 40 12.26 16.74 -12.87
N ASP A 41 12.97 17.83 -12.65
CA ASP A 41 14.43 17.82 -12.54
C ASP A 41 14.94 16.95 -11.37
N LEU A 42 14.24 16.99 -10.24
CA LEU A 42 14.53 16.10 -9.11
C LEU A 42 14.14 14.65 -9.43
N ALA A 43 12.91 14.43 -9.89
CA ALA A 43 12.39 13.09 -10.16
C ALA A 43 13.28 12.32 -11.15
N THR A 44 13.63 12.96 -12.25
CA THR A 44 14.49 12.36 -13.30
C THR A 44 15.97 12.31 -12.88
N GLY A 45 16.46 13.36 -12.22
CA GLY A 45 17.87 13.49 -11.84
C GLY A 45 18.36 12.44 -10.85
N ILE A 46 17.49 11.99 -9.94
CA ILE A 46 17.82 10.93 -8.96
C ILE A 46 17.13 9.59 -9.25
N GLY A 47 16.42 9.48 -10.38
CA GLY A 47 15.84 8.23 -10.85
C GLY A 47 14.56 7.78 -10.14
N LEU A 48 13.78 8.71 -9.52
CA LEU A 48 12.51 8.38 -8.88
C LEU A 48 11.42 8.06 -9.90
N ALA A 49 11.36 8.82 -11.00
CA ALA A 49 10.35 8.69 -12.03
C ALA A 49 10.85 9.29 -13.36
N PRO A 50 10.21 8.94 -14.50
CA PRO A 50 10.55 9.50 -15.81
C PRO A 50 10.10 10.95 -16.00
N GLN A 51 9.30 11.48 -15.09
CA GLN A 51 8.74 12.85 -15.12
C GLN A 51 8.42 13.31 -13.68
N GLY A 52 8.08 14.59 -13.51
CA GLY A 52 7.56 15.10 -12.25
C GLY A 52 6.23 14.43 -11.88
N PHE A 53 5.89 14.39 -10.60
CA PHE A 53 4.69 13.73 -10.11
C PHE A 53 4.23 14.31 -8.77
N ARG A 54 2.93 14.19 -8.50
CA ARG A 54 2.35 14.43 -7.18
C ARG A 54 2.55 13.21 -6.29
N GLN A 55 2.92 13.45 -5.05
CA GLN A 55 3.08 12.41 -4.04
C GLN A 55 2.20 12.70 -2.83
N VAL A 56 1.30 11.78 -2.51
CA VAL A 56 0.50 11.81 -1.29
C VAL A 56 1.06 10.76 -0.32
N ARG A 57 1.33 11.18 0.92
CA ARG A 57 1.87 10.31 1.98
C ARG A 57 0.79 10.02 3.01
N LEU A 58 0.57 8.74 3.27
CA LEU A 58 -0.39 8.26 4.26
C LEU A 58 0.36 7.55 5.40
N GLN A 59 -0.09 7.82 6.63
CA GLN A 59 0.52 7.25 7.84
C GLN A 59 -0.06 5.87 8.12
N ALA A 60 0.77 4.84 8.06
CA ALA A 60 0.45 3.46 8.41
C ALA A 60 1.33 3.01 9.57
N GLY A 61 0.87 3.21 10.81
CA GLY A 61 1.70 3.06 11.99
C GLY A 61 2.88 4.06 11.97
N GLU A 62 4.12 3.59 12.01
CA GLU A 62 5.32 4.45 11.88
C GLU A 62 5.82 4.55 10.42
N THR A 63 5.29 3.73 9.51
CA THR A 63 5.67 3.70 8.09
C THR A 63 4.81 4.67 7.28
N LEU A 64 5.36 5.28 6.25
CA LEU A 64 4.61 6.05 5.26
C LEU A 64 4.37 5.20 4.00
N ILE A 65 3.10 5.14 3.60
CA ILE A 65 2.72 4.70 2.26
C ILE A 65 2.64 5.96 1.39
N LYS A 66 3.48 6.01 0.35
CA LYS A 66 3.57 7.15 -0.56
C LYS A 66 2.92 6.77 -1.89
N LEU A 67 1.83 7.42 -2.25
CA LEU A 67 1.15 7.20 -3.52
C LEU A 67 1.66 8.19 -4.54
N MET A 68 2.01 7.71 -5.72
CA MET A 68 2.50 8.51 -6.84
C MET A 68 1.40 8.69 -7.88
N GLU A 69 1.02 9.95 -8.12
CA GLU A 69 0.20 10.35 -9.25
C GLU A 69 1.09 10.89 -10.37
N ILE A 70 1.13 10.19 -11.48
CA ILE A 70 1.96 10.55 -12.63
C ILE A 70 1.10 10.72 -13.88
N ALA A 71 1.41 11.71 -14.72
CA ALA A 71 0.57 12.06 -15.87
C ALA A 71 0.41 10.93 -16.90
N SER A 72 1.41 10.06 -17.01
CA SER A 72 1.36 8.85 -17.85
C SER A 72 1.46 7.61 -16.98
N PRO A 73 0.37 7.20 -16.27
CA PRO A 73 0.43 6.11 -15.34
C PRO A 73 0.68 4.77 -16.06
N PRO A 74 1.46 3.86 -15.45
CA PRO A 74 1.60 2.51 -15.98
C PRO A 74 0.28 1.74 -15.83
N PRO A 75 0.06 0.68 -16.62
CA PRO A 75 -1.08 -0.20 -16.44
C PRO A 75 -0.98 -0.98 -15.12
N GLN A 76 -2.12 -1.49 -14.66
CA GLN A 76 -2.16 -2.42 -13.53
C GLN A 76 -1.24 -3.62 -13.78
N ARG A 77 -0.77 -4.24 -12.69
CA ARG A 77 0.03 -5.47 -12.76
C ARG A 77 -0.76 -6.60 -13.41
N THR A 78 -0.20 -7.20 -14.44
CA THR A 78 -0.81 -8.35 -15.13
C THR A 78 -0.46 -9.69 -14.48
N SER A 79 0.62 -9.74 -13.68
CA SER A 79 1.04 -10.92 -12.93
C SER A 79 1.11 -10.60 -11.45
N GLN A 80 0.37 -11.36 -10.64
CA GLN A 80 0.38 -11.22 -9.19
C GLN A 80 1.62 -11.86 -8.54
N PHE A 81 2.22 -12.87 -9.19
CA PHE A 81 3.41 -13.54 -8.69
C PHE A 81 4.61 -13.24 -9.58
N ALA A 82 5.28 -12.12 -9.27
CA ALA A 82 6.46 -11.62 -9.98
C ALA A 82 7.58 -11.27 -9.00
N ALA A 83 8.80 -11.23 -9.48
CA ALA A 83 9.95 -10.80 -8.68
C ALA A 83 9.81 -9.33 -8.26
N GLY A 84 10.33 -8.98 -7.08
CA GLY A 84 10.25 -7.65 -6.47
C GLY A 84 9.43 -7.66 -5.20
N VAL A 85 8.98 -6.49 -4.75
CA VAL A 85 8.09 -6.37 -3.59
C VAL A 85 6.78 -7.11 -3.90
N ARG A 86 6.45 -8.09 -3.06
CA ARG A 86 5.32 -9.00 -3.30
C ARG A 86 4.07 -8.59 -2.53
N TRP A 87 4.22 -8.25 -1.23
CA TRP A 87 3.09 -7.86 -0.40
C TRP A 87 3.49 -6.88 0.70
N LEU A 88 2.49 -6.25 1.28
CA LEU A 88 2.58 -5.43 2.48
C LEU A 88 1.86 -6.16 3.62
N THR A 89 2.51 -6.29 4.78
CA THR A 89 1.91 -6.89 5.97
C THR A 89 1.51 -5.78 6.94
N PHE A 90 0.24 -5.78 7.33
CA PHE A 90 -0.27 -4.95 8.41
C PHE A 90 -0.66 -5.83 9.60
N PHE A 91 -0.14 -5.50 10.78
CA PHE A 91 -0.47 -6.20 12.01
C PHE A 91 -1.71 -5.59 12.64
N VAL A 92 -2.68 -6.44 12.98
CA VAL A 92 -3.97 -6.05 13.54
C VAL A 92 -4.26 -6.85 14.81
N PRO A 93 -4.99 -6.27 15.79
CA PRO A 93 -5.28 -6.97 17.04
C PRO A 93 -6.30 -8.12 16.86
N ASP A 94 -7.20 -8.01 15.90
CA ASP A 94 -8.25 -9.00 15.60
C ASP A 94 -8.51 -9.06 14.10
N VAL A 95 -7.97 -10.09 13.44
CA VAL A 95 -8.10 -10.24 11.98
C VAL A 95 -9.53 -10.55 11.54
N GLN A 96 -10.34 -11.22 12.38
CA GLN A 96 -11.74 -11.51 12.05
C GLN A 96 -12.58 -10.22 12.05
N ALA A 97 -12.40 -9.37 13.08
CA ALA A 97 -13.09 -8.10 13.17
C ALA A 97 -12.68 -7.15 12.03
N GLU A 98 -11.39 -7.04 11.73
CA GLU A 98 -10.89 -6.20 10.62
C GLU A 98 -11.39 -6.71 9.26
N CYS A 99 -11.34 -8.02 9.03
CA CYS A 99 -11.87 -8.63 7.81
C CYS A 99 -13.36 -8.31 7.63
N ALA A 100 -14.18 -8.45 8.69
CA ALA A 100 -15.59 -8.12 8.63
C ALA A 100 -15.83 -6.62 8.35
N ALA A 101 -15.09 -5.74 9.01
CA ALA A 101 -15.19 -4.29 8.80
C ALA A 101 -14.81 -3.87 7.37
N LEU A 102 -13.75 -4.45 6.82
CA LEU A 102 -13.30 -4.15 5.45
C LEU A 102 -14.25 -4.77 4.40
N LYS A 103 -14.79 -5.98 4.63
CA LYS A 103 -15.85 -6.57 3.77
C LYS A 103 -17.09 -5.66 3.73
N ALA A 104 -17.47 -5.04 4.84
CA ALA A 104 -18.58 -4.09 4.89
C ALA A 104 -18.32 -2.81 4.06
N LYS A 105 -17.06 -2.47 3.81
CA LYS A 105 -16.63 -1.38 2.90
C LYS A 105 -16.42 -1.85 1.45
N GLY A 106 -16.73 -3.10 1.13
CA GLY A 106 -16.63 -3.65 -0.22
C GLY A 106 -15.30 -4.31 -0.57
N VAL A 107 -14.43 -4.55 0.41
CA VAL A 107 -13.16 -5.27 0.16
C VAL A 107 -13.44 -6.75 -0.05
N GLU A 108 -12.89 -7.31 -1.12
CA GLU A 108 -12.90 -8.75 -1.39
C GLU A 108 -11.59 -9.37 -0.89
N PHE A 109 -11.72 -10.42 -0.08
CA PHE A 109 -10.57 -11.18 0.41
C PHE A 109 -10.37 -12.45 -0.41
N LEU A 110 -9.13 -12.91 -0.52
CA LEU A 110 -8.77 -14.10 -1.29
C LEU A 110 -9.19 -15.40 -0.58
N SER A 111 -9.44 -15.33 0.74
CA SER A 111 -9.93 -16.45 1.56
C SER A 111 -10.62 -15.91 2.81
N GLU A 112 -11.20 -16.78 3.62
CA GLU A 112 -11.49 -16.47 5.02
C GLU A 112 -10.18 -16.45 5.83
N PRO A 113 -10.13 -15.74 6.97
CA PRO A 113 -8.97 -15.77 7.86
C PRO A 113 -8.58 -17.18 8.29
N MET A 114 -7.29 -17.48 8.24
CA MET A 114 -6.74 -18.81 8.54
C MET A 114 -5.63 -18.68 9.59
N ALA A 115 -5.42 -19.72 10.39
CA ALA A 115 -4.26 -19.81 11.25
C ALA A 115 -3.00 -20.13 10.42
N ALA A 116 -1.88 -19.53 10.82
CA ALA A 116 -0.55 -19.84 10.29
C ALA A 116 0.36 -20.28 11.45
N PRO A 117 1.55 -20.86 11.19
CA PRO A 117 2.41 -21.39 12.27
C PRO A 117 2.84 -20.36 13.32
N ASP A 118 2.86 -19.08 12.99
CA ASP A 118 3.33 -17.96 13.81
C ASP A 118 2.23 -16.96 14.20
N THR A 119 0.99 -17.19 13.77
CA THR A 119 -0.14 -16.30 14.08
C THR A 119 -1.47 -17.07 14.18
N PRO A 120 -2.38 -16.67 15.09
CA PRO A 120 -3.72 -17.24 15.14
C PRO A 120 -4.61 -16.88 13.94
N GLY A 121 -4.24 -15.85 13.17
CA GLY A 121 -5.04 -15.44 12.02
C GLY A 121 -4.26 -14.60 11.01
N VAL A 122 -4.41 -14.98 9.74
CA VAL A 122 -3.90 -14.25 8.58
C VAL A 122 -4.92 -14.28 7.46
N VAL A 123 -5.04 -13.19 6.72
CA VAL A 123 -5.89 -13.09 5.54
C VAL A 123 -5.29 -12.11 4.54
N CYS A 124 -5.54 -12.32 3.26
CA CYS A 124 -5.02 -11.45 2.19
C CYS A 124 -6.14 -10.86 1.33
N THR A 125 -5.92 -9.63 0.89
CA THR A 125 -6.67 -8.96 -0.17
C THR A 125 -5.70 -8.32 -1.16
N LEU A 126 -6.22 -7.64 -2.17
CA LEU A 126 -5.44 -6.88 -3.15
C LEU A 126 -5.77 -5.40 -3.05
N ASP A 127 -4.75 -4.56 -3.23
CA ASP A 127 -4.99 -3.14 -3.52
C ASP A 127 -5.47 -2.95 -4.97
N PRO A 128 -5.86 -1.74 -5.39
CA PRO A 128 -6.34 -1.49 -6.77
C PRO A 128 -5.35 -1.86 -7.87
N ASP A 129 -4.05 -1.88 -7.59
CA ASP A 129 -2.99 -2.22 -8.55
C ASP A 129 -2.51 -3.67 -8.45
N GLY A 130 -3.15 -4.50 -7.61
CA GLY A 130 -2.83 -5.91 -7.44
C GLY A 130 -1.65 -6.17 -6.51
N ILE A 131 -1.28 -5.20 -5.67
CA ILE A 131 -0.35 -5.44 -4.55
C ILE A 131 -1.09 -6.24 -3.49
N LEU A 132 -0.49 -7.34 -3.05
CA LEU A 132 -1.07 -8.15 -2.00
C LEU A 132 -0.98 -7.43 -0.66
N ILE A 133 -2.10 -7.32 0.02
CA ILE A 133 -2.23 -6.77 1.37
C ILE A 133 -2.54 -7.93 2.31
N GLU A 134 -1.61 -8.18 3.21
CA GLU A 134 -1.72 -9.23 4.22
C GLU A 134 -2.06 -8.61 5.57
N LEU A 135 -3.13 -9.08 6.20
CA LEU A 135 -3.47 -8.74 7.59
C LEU A 135 -3.07 -9.92 8.47
N VAL A 136 -2.28 -9.64 9.50
CA VAL A 136 -1.78 -10.65 10.44
C VAL A 136 -2.19 -10.26 11.85
N GLN A 137 -2.82 -11.19 12.56
CA GLN A 137 -3.20 -10.97 13.96
C GLN A 137 -1.97 -11.03 14.87
N ARG A 138 -1.77 -9.97 15.66
CA ARG A 138 -0.65 -9.88 16.58
C ARG A 138 -1.02 -9.10 17.86
#